data_60901e4df932466627a4cd3cf14e7da0
#
_entry.id   60901e4df932466627a4cd3cf14e7da0
#
_cell.length_a   1.000
_cell.length_b   1.000
_cell.length_c   1.000
_cell.angle_alpha   90.00
_cell.angle_beta   90.00
_cell.angle_gamma   90.00
#
_symmetry.space_group_name_H-M   'P 1'
#
loop_
_entity.id
_entity.type
_entity.pdbx_description
1 polymer ?
#
loop_
_entity_poly.entity_id
_entity_poly.type
_entity_poly.pdbx_seq_one_letter_code
_entity_poly.pdbx_strand_id
1 'polypeptide(L)'
;MSHSSEQEIIARLSHAPCGKTVVNHLSENCAHSMLNACRWCAMCGKESKAQLDTLELYSGVELCFQTYLSSQFTHRHDAPASTVMEINHCRAGRIGWRMKDGLSLYLGEGDVSLHSMSRCTQSEIEFPLHCYEGLFFSVDLDALDANPPELMREAGVTARGVYERFCQENSAVLSACPQNASIFDGLYTIDRTILLPYARLKFQELMLVLSRTPAPVSAPTPYKADQIAVVRQIHEELLSDLGQRRTIEELSKRYLMNPSTLKDVFKFVYGQPIAAHMKEHRLERAALLLRTTDDSLSEIAAQVGYESQSKFSSAFKSVYGVLPREYRKQTFRLKSE
;
A
#
# COMPACT_ATOMS: atom_id res chain seq x y z
N MET A 1 4.00 3.78 -9.03
CA MET A 1 3.87 2.32 -9.27
C MET A 1 4.38 2.00 -10.65
N SER A 2 5.14 0.91 -10.82
CA SER A 2 5.34 0.39 -12.16
C SER A 2 4.03 -0.27 -12.63
N HIS A 3 3.65 -0.07 -13.89
CA HIS A 3 2.49 -0.72 -14.52
C HIS A 3 2.54 -2.26 -14.39
N SER A 4 3.73 -2.81 -14.21
CA SER A 4 4.01 -4.23 -13.91
C SER A 4 3.42 -4.66 -12.56
N SER A 5 3.56 -3.87 -11.50
CA SER A 5 3.13 -4.26 -10.15
C SER A 5 1.60 -4.37 -10.02
N GLU A 6 0.85 -3.47 -10.66
CA GLU A 6 -0.62 -3.52 -10.65
C GLU A 6 -1.14 -4.74 -11.42
N GLN A 7 -0.57 -5.03 -12.59
CA GLN A 7 -0.95 -6.20 -13.39
C GLN A 7 -0.65 -7.51 -12.65
N GLU A 8 0.44 -7.59 -11.91
CA GLU A 8 0.77 -8.73 -11.06
C GLU A 8 -0.25 -8.92 -9.93
N ILE A 9 -0.68 -7.83 -9.27
CA ILE A 9 -1.73 -7.86 -8.24
C ILE A 9 -3.05 -8.33 -8.83
N ILE A 10 -3.46 -7.79 -9.98
CA ILE A 10 -4.69 -8.20 -10.69
C ILE A 10 -4.64 -9.69 -11.05
N ALA A 11 -3.52 -10.17 -11.60
CA ALA A 11 -3.32 -11.57 -11.94
C ALA A 11 -3.42 -12.48 -10.72
N ARG A 12 -2.79 -12.11 -9.60
CA ARG A 12 -2.83 -12.86 -8.35
C ARG A 12 -4.24 -12.96 -7.78
N LEU A 13 -5.02 -11.89 -7.84
CA LEU A 13 -6.41 -11.83 -7.36
C LEU A 13 -7.43 -12.29 -8.41
N SER A 14 -7.01 -12.76 -9.60
CA SER A 14 -7.92 -13.20 -10.65
C SER A 14 -8.92 -14.27 -10.18
N HIS A 15 -8.47 -15.18 -9.32
CA HIS A 15 -9.27 -16.29 -8.76
C HIS A 15 -10.02 -15.92 -7.47
N ALA A 16 -9.73 -14.78 -6.85
CA ALA A 16 -10.41 -14.35 -5.63
C ALA A 16 -11.84 -13.86 -5.95
N PRO A 17 -12.83 -14.26 -5.14
CA PRO A 17 -14.21 -13.81 -5.33
C PRO A 17 -14.34 -12.32 -5.03
N CYS A 18 -15.19 -11.63 -5.80
CA CYS A 18 -15.53 -10.23 -5.52
C CYS A 18 -16.35 -10.12 -4.23
N GLY A 19 -16.16 -9.03 -3.48
CA GLY A 19 -16.90 -8.73 -2.26
C GLY A 19 -16.56 -9.61 -1.05
N LYS A 20 -15.51 -10.41 -1.13
CA LYS A 20 -15.08 -11.29 -0.03
C LYS A 20 -13.56 -11.23 0.15
N THR A 21 -13.15 -11.35 1.41
CA THR A 21 -11.74 -11.56 1.74
C THR A 21 -11.46 -13.07 1.82
N VAL A 22 -10.44 -13.53 1.11
CA VAL A 22 -9.95 -14.90 1.20
C VAL A 22 -8.84 -14.92 2.25
N VAL A 23 -8.96 -15.77 3.26
CA VAL A 23 -7.92 -15.98 4.28
C VAL A 23 -7.40 -17.41 4.13
N ASN A 24 -6.10 -17.53 3.90
CA ASN A 24 -5.39 -18.81 3.82
C ASN A 24 -4.44 -18.94 5.00
N HIS A 25 -4.49 -20.07 5.67
CA HIS A 25 -3.52 -20.41 6.71
C HIS A 25 -2.43 -21.28 6.08
N LEU A 26 -1.18 -20.78 6.11
CA LEU A 26 -0.03 -21.43 5.48
C LEU A 26 0.62 -22.49 6.37
N SER A 27 0.16 -22.66 7.63
CA SER A 27 0.60 -23.70 8.55
C SER A 27 -0.58 -24.30 9.32
N GLU A 28 -0.46 -25.58 9.73
CA GLU A 28 -1.50 -26.30 10.47
C GLU A 28 -1.73 -25.75 11.90
N ASN A 29 -0.78 -24.99 12.44
CA ASN A 29 -0.82 -24.46 13.81
C ASN A 29 -1.54 -23.11 13.96
N CYS A 30 -2.13 -22.57 12.91
CA CYS A 30 -2.84 -21.28 12.95
C CYS A 30 -4.18 -21.29 13.72
N ALA A 31 -4.48 -22.33 14.53
CA ALA A 31 -5.72 -22.41 15.30
C ALA A 31 -5.91 -21.28 16.34
N HIS A 32 -4.83 -20.60 16.71
CA HIS A 32 -4.80 -19.47 17.65
C HIS A 32 -4.34 -18.15 17.01
N SER A 33 -4.46 -18.04 15.68
CA SER A 33 -4.13 -16.80 14.95
C SER A 33 -4.78 -15.59 15.61
N MET A 34 -3.99 -14.53 15.86
CA MET A 34 -4.52 -13.25 16.32
C MET A 34 -5.53 -12.67 15.32
N LEU A 35 -5.41 -13.03 14.04
CA LEU A 35 -6.41 -12.72 13.01
C LEU A 35 -7.75 -13.44 13.25
N ASN A 36 -7.77 -14.62 13.86
CA ASN A 36 -9.00 -15.32 14.25
C ASN A 36 -9.67 -14.68 15.47
N ALA A 37 -8.89 -14.09 16.37
CA ALA A 37 -9.40 -13.31 17.50
C ALA A 37 -10.00 -11.97 17.05
N CYS A 38 -9.50 -11.41 15.96
CA CYS A 38 -10.09 -10.27 15.29
C CYS A 38 -11.23 -10.75 14.41
N ARG A 39 -12.48 -10.52 14.83
CA ARG A 39 -13.64 -10.71 13.94
C ARG A 39 -13.50 -9.73 12.78
N TRP A 40 -12.85 -10.18 11.72
CA TRP A 40 -12.71 -9.42 10.48
C TRP A 40 -14.10 -9.23 9.86
N CYS A 41 -14.79 -8.16 10.25
CA CYS A 41 -15.92 -7.66 9.48
C CYS A 41 -15.37 -6.91 8.27
N ALA A 42 -14.83 -7.69 7.33
CA ALA A 42 -14.40 -7.21 6.03
C ALA A 42 -15.63 -6.90 5.18
N MET A 43 -16.13 -5.69 5.26
CA MET A 43 -17.07 -5.19 4.26
C MET A 43 -16.25 -4.69 3.05
N CYS A 44 -15.84 -5.63 2.19
CA CYS A 44 -15.37 -5.27 0.86
C CYS A 44 -16.54 -4.72 0.04
N GLY A 45 -16.33 -3.64 -0.69
CA GLY A 45 -17.28 -3.22 -1.72
C GLY A 45 -17.56 -4.37 -2.71
N LYS A 46 -18.72 -4.40 -3.36
CA LYS A 46 -19.15 -5.53 -4.23
C LYS A 46 -18.14 -5.93 -5.31
N GLU A 47 -17.27 -5.02 -5.72
CA GLU A 47 -16.24 -5.25 -6.76
C GLU A 47 -14.82 -5.44 -6.18
N SER A 48 -14.67 -5.30 -4.87
CA SER A 48 -13.36 -5.43 -4.20
C SER A 48 -12.93 -6.88 -4.07
N LYS A 49 -11.63 -7.11 -4.13
CA LYS A 49 -10.99 -8.41 -3.88
C LYS A 49 -9.89 -8.25 -2.83
N ALA A 50 -9.78 -9.23 -1.94
CA ALA A 50 -8.75 -9.25 -0.92
C ALA A 50 -8.30 -10.69 -0.64
N GLN A 51 -7.00 -10.85 -0.42
CA GLN A 51 -6.39 -12.11 -0.01
C GLN A 51 -5.41 -11.84 1.12
N LEU A 52 -5.50 -12.68 2.16
CA LEU A 52 -4.61 -12.71 3.31
C LEU A 52 -4.02 -14.12 3.44
N ASP A 53 -2.71 -14.23 3.45
CA ASP A 53 -2.00 -15.49 3.66
C ASP A 53 -1.23 -15.39 4.98
N THR A 54 -1.63 -16.17 5.99
CA THR A 54 -1.13 -16.06 7.37
C THR A 54 -0.22 -17.22 7.75
N LEU A 55 0.79 -16.92 8.58
CA LEU A 55 1.80 -17.86 9.05
C LEU A 55 2.21 -17.53 10.49
N GLU A 56 2.02 -18.44 11.43
CA GLU A 56 2.53 -18.31 12.79
C GLU A 56 4.04 -18.58 12.81
N LEU A 57 4.82 -17.61 13.27
CA LEU A 57 6.28 -17.74 13.38
C LEU A 57 6.72 -18.22 14.74
N TYR A 58 6.20 -17.63 15.79
CA TYR A 58 6.45 -17.93 17.20
C TYR A 58 5.16 -17.75 17.98
N SER A 59 5.11 -18.24 19.21
CA SER A 59 3.99 -17.90 20.10
C SER A 59 3.87 -16.39 20.24
N GLY A 60 2.73 -15.83 19.82
CA GLY A 60 2.46 -14.39 19.79
C GLY A 60 3.07 -13.64 18.61
N VAL A 61 3.63 -14.31 17.60
CA VAL A 61 4.14 -13.65 16.38
C VAL A 61 3.53 -14.30 15.14
N GLU A 62 2.79 -13.50 14.40
CA GLU A 62 2.17 -13.89 13.13
C GLU A 62 2.66 -13.01 11.98
N LEU A 63 2.99 -13.63 10.85
CA LEU A 63 3.23 -12.97 9.57
C LEU A 63 1.99 -13.10 8.70
N CYS A 64 1.53 -11.99 8.12
CA CYS A 64 0.44 -11.98 7.16
C CYS A 64 0.86 -11.26 5.88
N PHE A 65 0.81 -11.95 4.76
CA PHE A 65 0.85 -11.34 3.43
C PHE A 65 -0.55 -10.86 3.08
N GLN A 66 -0.65 -9.67 2.54
CA GLN A 66 -1.93 -9.06 2.23
C GLN A 66 -1.91 -8.44 0.83
N THR A 67 -2.97 -8.72 0.08
CA THR A 67 -3.15 -8.21 -1.28
C THR A 67 -4.59 -7.71 -1.42
N TYR A 68 -4.74 -6.46 -1.88
CA TYR A 68 -6.05 -5.82 -2.06
C TYR A 68 -6.17 -5.22 -3.46
N LEU A 69 -7.36 -5.35 -4.00
CA LEU A 69 -7.84 -4.62 -5.17
C LEU A 69 -9.16 -3.95 -4.77
N SER A 70 -9.06 -2.73 -4.27
CA SER A 70 -10.18 -1.98 -3.68
C SER A 70 -9.78 -0.52 -3.49
N SER A 71 -10.76 0.38 -3.43
CA SER A 71 -10.53 1.78 -3.03
C SER A 71 -10.59 1.97 -1.51
N GLN A 72 -11.43 1.19 -0.82
CA GLN A 72 -11.68 1.32 0.61
C GLN A 72 -11.93 -0.03 1.25
N PHE A 73 -11.59 -0.11 2.53
CA PHE A 73 -11.82 -1.27 3.36
C PHE A 73 -12.10 -0.83 4.79
N THR A 74 -13.24 -1.18 5.35
CA THR A 74 -13.56 -0.87 6.74
C THR A 74 -13.04 -2.00 7.63
N HIS A 75 -12.09 -1.68 8.48
CA HIS A 75 -11.51 -2.59 9.44
C HIS A 75 -12.09 -2.33 10.84
N ARG A 76 -12.66 -3.36 11.43
CA ARG A 76 -13.12 -3.35 12.82
C ARG A 76 -12.61 -4.59 13.51
N HIS A 77 -11.91 -4.40 14.61
CA HIS A 77 -11.56 -5.47 15.54
C HIS A 77 -11.74 -5.01 16.97
N ASP A 78 -11.96 -5.94 17.87
CA ASP A 78 -11.96 -5.66 19.30
C ASP A 78 -10.53 -5.31 19.74
N ALA A 79 -10.41 -4.50 20.79
CA ALA A 79 -9.10 -4.26 21.36
C ALA A 79 -8.51 -5.59 21.85
N PRO A 80 -7.26 -5.92 21.49
CA PRO A 80 -6.63 -7.13 21.99
C PRO A 80 -6.52 -7.10 23.52
N ALA A 81 -6.57 -8.28 24.14
CA ALA A 81 -6.41 -8.40 25.61
C ALA A 81 -4.99 -8.07 26.06
N SER A 82 -4.01 -8.26 25.18
CA SER A 82 -2.59 -7.96 25.37
C SER A 82 -2.16 -6.75 24.51
N THR A 83 -0.97 -6.23 24.78
CA THR A 83 -0.40 -5.18 23.93
C THR A 83 0.17 -5.80 22.67
N VAL A 84 -0.43 -5.49 21.54
CA VAL A 84 -0.01 -5.98 20.22
C VAL A 84 0.58 -4.85 19.39
N MET A 85 1.77 -5.07 18.85
CA MET A 85 2.43 -4.21 17.87
C MET A 85 2.27 -4.78 16.48
N GLU A 86 1.91 -3.93 15.51
CA GLU A 86 1.98 -4.28 14.09
C GLU A 86 3.14 -3.57 13.41
N ILE A 87 3.89 -4.34 12.60
CA ILE A 87 4.98 -3.86 11.75
C ILE A 87 4.57 -4.15 10.32
N ASN A 88 4.17 -3.11 9.58
CA ASN A 88 3.69 -3.24 8.20
C ASN A 88 4.76 -2.82 7.21
N HIS A 89 4.88 -3.54 6.10
CA HIS A 89 5.71 -3.19 4.96
C HIS A 89 4.86 -3.14 3.69
N CYS A 90 4.98 -2.05 2.94
CA CYS A 90 4.34 -1.89 1.64
C CYS A 90 5.27 -2.34 0.51
N ARG A 91 4.92 -3.40 -0.22
CA ARG A 91 5.65 -3.86 -1.41
C ARG A 91 5.27 -3.06 -2.65
N ALA A 92 3.98 -2.87 -2.85
CA ALA A 92 3.45 -2.19 -4.03
C ALA A 92 2.11 -1.51 -3.72
N GLY A 93 1.82 -0.45 -4.44
CA GLY A 93 0.61 0.33 -4.21
C GLY A 93 0.75 1.32 -3.07
N ARG A 94 -0.37 1.60 -2.41
CA ARG A 94 -0.41 2.52 -1.28
C ARG A 94 -1.56 2.17 -0.35
N ILE A 95 -1.29 2.19 0.96
CA ILE A 95 -2.29 1.96 1.99
C ILE A 95 -2.33 3.16 2.94
N GLY A 96 -3.52 3.51 3.40
CA GLY A 96 -3.75 4.54 4.41
C GLY A 96 -4.66 4.04 5.51
N TRP A 97 -4.40 4.47 6.73
CA TRP A 97 -5.26 4.26 7.90
C TRP A 97 -5.72 5.60 8.45
N ARG A 98 -7.02 5.72 8.68
CA ARG A 98 -7.57 6.81 9.50
C ARG A 98 -7.76 6.28 10.91
N MET A 99 -6.95 6.77 11.83
CA MET A 99 -6.95 6.38 13.24
C MET A 99 -8.11 7.03 14.01
N LYS A 100 -8.44 6.50 15.19
CA LYS A 100 -9.50 7.04 16.07
C LYS A 100 -9.28 8.50 16.49
N ASP A 101 -8.03 8.91 16.65
CA ASP A 101 -7.63 10.27 17.02
C ASP A 101 -7.73 11.28 15.86
N GLY A 102 -8.23 10.85 14.71
CA GLY A 102 -8.36 11.67 13.49
C GLY A 102 -7.06 11.81 12.69
N LEU A 103 -5.98 11.18 13.13
CA LEU A 103 -4.73 11.13 12.39
C LEU A 103 -4.85 10.14 11.22
N SER A 104 -4.20 10.45 10.13
CA SER A 104 -4.07 9.54 8.99
C SER A 104 -2.61 9.18 8.77
N LEU A 105 -2.37 7.90 8.51
CA LEU A 105 -1.06 7.34 8.21
C LEU A 105 -1.10 6.75 6.80
N TYR A 106 -0.07 7.01 5.99
CA TYR A 106 0.04 6.42 4.65
C TYR A 106 1.39 5.75 4.47
N LEU A 107 1.39 4.56 3.88
CA LEU A 107 2.58 3.87 3.42
C LEU A 107 2.59 3.79 1.90
N GLY A 108 3.76 4.12 1.33
CA GLY A 108 4.09 3.87 -0.06
C GLY A 108 5.08 2.71 -0.20
N GLU A 109 5.47 2.43 -1.43
CA GLU A 109 6.37 1.33 -1.78
C GLU A 109 7.71 1.42 -1.03
N GLY A 110 8.06 0.35 -0.33
CA GLY A 110 9.26 0.22 0.51
C GLY A 110 9.16 0.85 1.90
N ASP A 111 8.08 1.57 2.24
CA ASP A 111 7.89 2.13 3.57
C ASP A 111 7.53 1.02 4.58
N VAL A 112 7.94 1.26 5.84
CA VAL A 112 7.62 0.40 6.99
C VAL A 112 6.90 1.22 8.04
N SER A 113 5.75 0.76 8.56
CA SER A 113 5.12 1.39 9.73
C SER A 113 5.15 0.49 10.94
N LEU A 114 5.25 1.12 12.11
CA LEU A 114 5.08 0.46 13.39
C LEU A 114 3.99 1.20 14.16
N HIS A 115 3.02 0.46 14.65
CA HIS A 115 1.94 1.03 15.47
C HIS A 115 1.35 0.03 16.45
N SER A 116 0.66 0.54 17.46
CA SER A 116 -0.11 -0.28 18.39
C SER A 116 -1.45 -0.68 17.75
N MET A 117 -1.79 -1.95 17.81
CA MET A 117 -3.07 -2.47 17.30
C MET A 117 -4.28 -1.81 18.01
N SER A 118 -4.14 -1.42 19.27
CA SER A 118 -5.19 -0.75 20.03
C SER A 118 -5.62 0.60 19.42
N ARG A 119 -4.76 1.25 18.63
CA ARG A 119 -5.07 2.49 17.92
C ARG A 119 -5.89 2.27 16.65
N CYS A 120 -5.83 1.07 16.08
CA CYS A 120 -6.47 0.70 14.82
C CYS A 120 -7.83 0.02 14.98
N THR A 121 -8.35 -0.19 16.19
CA THR A 121 -9.57 -0.97 16.49
C THR A 121 -10.83 -0.54 15.73
N GLN A 122 -10.88 0.68 15.22
CA GLN A 122 -11.97 1.22 14.39
C GLN A 122 -11.37 2.13 13.32
N SER A 123 -10.39 1.61 12.58
CA SER A 123 -9.78 2.38 11.49
C SER A 123 -10.52 2.13 10.17
N GLU A 124 -10.54 3.16 9.35
CA GLU A 124 -10.86 3.02 7.94
C GLU A 124 -9.55 2.86 7.17
N ILE A 125 -9.45 1.74 6.46
CA ILE A 125 -8.32 1.49 5.56
C ILE A 125 -8.73 1.97 4.18
N GLU A 126 -7.83 2.65 3.50
CA GLU A 126 -8.01 3.10 2.14
C GLU A 126 -6.82 2.75 1.26
N PHE A 127 -7.10 2.56 -0.01
CA PHE A 127 -6.09 2.28 -1.03
C PHE A 127 -6.16 3.37 -2.10
N PRO A 128 -5.41 4.48 -1.94
CA PRO A 128 -5.48 5.63 -2.85
C PRO A 128 -5.19 5.30 -4.32
N LEU A 129 -4.46 4.20 -4.55
CA LEU A 129 -4.12 3.70 -5.89
C LEU A 129 -4.96 2.49 -6.30
N HIS A 130 -6.08 2.22 -5.61
CA HIS A 130 -7.01 1.10 -5.82
C HIS A 130 -6.41 -0.29 -5.69
N CYS A 131 -5.12 -0.42 -5.44
CA CYS A 131 -4.43 -1.67 -5.23
C CYS A 131 -3.35 -1.54 -4.14
N TYR A 132 -3.08 -2.66 -3.48
CA TYR A 132 -2.03 -2.75 -2.46
C TYR A 132 -1.53 -4.18 -2.35
N GLU A 133 -0.24 -4.33 -2.21
CA GLU A 133 0.44 -5.56 -1.81
C GLU A 133 1.45 -5.25 -0.72
N GLY A 134 1.43 -6.02 0.34
CA GLY A 134 2.34 -5.86 1.45
C GLY A 134 2.32 -7.05 2.39
N LEU A 135 2.99 -6.91 3.51
CA LEU A 135 2.92 -7.84 4.63
C LEU A 135 2.92 -7.08 5.95
N PHE A 136 2.47 -7.74 7.00
CA PHE A 136 2.69 -7.27 8.36
C PHE A 136 3.09 -8.41 9.30
N PHE A 137 3.86 -8.05 10.31
CA PHE A 137 4.05 -8.87 11.51
C PHE A 137 3.14 -8.34 12.60
N SER A 138 2.34 -9.21 13.19
CA SER A 138 1.58 -8.95 14.41
C SER A 138 2.34 -9.56 15.58
N VAL A 139 2.65 -8.75 16.59
CA VAL A 139 3.54 -9.14 17.70
C VAL A 139 2.85 -8.87 19.02
N ASP A 140 2.47 -9.93 19.72
CA ASP A 140 2.07 -9.87 21.12
C ASP A 140 3.33 -9.73 21.98
N LEU A 141 3.48 -8.57 22.63
CA LEU A 141 4.70 -8.22 23.35
C LEU A 141 4.98 -9.15 24.51
N ASP A 142 3.94 -9.51 25.28
CA ASP A 142 4.09 -10.33 26.49
C ASP A 142 4.41 -11.78 26.12
N ALA A 143 3.74 -12.33 25.09
CA ALA A 143 3.99 -13.68 24.62
C ALA A 143 5.39 -13.84 24.04
N LEU A 144 5.87 -12.89 23.23
CA LEU A 144 7.20 -12.93 22.65
C LEU A 144 8.30 -12.73 23.69
N ASP A 145 8.13 -11.75 24.60
CA ASP A 145 9.15 -11.44 25.62
C ASP A 145 9.22 -12.53 26.70
N ALA A 146 8.15 -13.34 26.91
CA ALA A 146 8.20 -14.49 27.79
C ALA A 146 9.08 -15.64 27.25
N ASN A 147 9.15 -15.78 25.91
CA ASN A 147 9.98 -16.81 25.27
C ASN A 147 10.65 -16.28 23.99
N PRO A 148 11.62 -15.37 24.13
CA PRO A 148 12.22 -14.70 22.98
C PRO A 148 13.08 -15.67 22.15
N PRO A 149 13.08 -15.52 20.81
CA PRO A 149 13.99 -16.25 19.93
C PRO A 149 15.46 -16.03 20.30
N GLU A 150 16.28 -17.02 19.96
CA GLU A 150 17.66 -17.09 20.42
C GLU A 150 18.48 -15.83 20.15
N LEU A 151 18.48 -15.32 18.90
CA LEU A 151 19.26 -14.12 18.54
C LEU A 151 18.77 -12.86 19.27
N MET A 152 17.47 -12.75 19.53
CA MET A 152 16.92 -11.65 20.32
C MET A 152 17.37 -11.73 21.77
N ARG A 153 17.34 -12.93 22.36
CA ARG A 153 17.80 -13.18 23.74
C ARG A 153 19.28 -12.90 23.90
N GLU A 154 20.13 -13.37 22.97
CA GLU A 154 21.58 -13.11 22.99
C GLU A 154 21.91 -11.62 22.87
N ALA A 155 21.15 -10.89 22.04
CA ALA A 155 21.33 -9.46 21.83
C ALA A 155 20.68 -8.57 22.92
N GLY A 156 19.92 -9.16 23.86
CA GLY A 156 19.15 -8.42 24.85
C GLY A 156 18.04 -7.55 24.25
N VAL A 157 17.47 -7.99 23.09
CA VAL A 157 16.40 -7.27 22.40
C VAL A 157 15.05 -7.81 22.82
N THR A 158 14.13 -6.92 23.24
CA THR A 158 12.78 -7.24 23.63
C THR A 158 11.76 -6.60 22.69
N ALA A 159 10.60 -7.24 22.53
CA ALA A 159 9.48 -6.67 21.76
C ALA A 159 9.00 -5.36 22.40
N ARG A 160 8.94 -5.32 23.73
CA ARG A 160 8.56 -4.14 24.49
C ARG A 160 9.52 -2.98 24.26
N GLY A 161 10.82 -3.21 24.21
CA GLY A 161 11.80 -2.16 23.93
C GLY A 161 11.67 -1.55 22.53
N VAL A 162 11.32 -2.37 21.51
CA VAL A 162 11.01 -1.88 20.17
C VAL A 162 9.69 -1.11 20.18
N TYR A 163 8.67 -1.61 20.85
CA TYR A 163 7.38 -0.93 20.99
C TYR A 163 7.50 0.44 21.65
N GLU A 164 8.22 0.55 22.77
CA GLU A 164 8.44 1.79 23.49
C GLU A 164 9.14 2.83 22.63
N ARG A 165 10.06 2.39 21.78
CA ARG A 165 10.81 3.27 20.87
C ARG A 165 9.94 3.85 19.74
N PHE A 166 9.00 3.08 19.19
CA PHE A 166 8.30 3.46 17.97
C PHE A 166 6.79 3.65 18.11
N CYS A 167 6.15 3.06 19.13
CA CYS A 167 4.71 2.97 19.22
C CYS A 167 4.11 3.62 20.47
N GLN A 168 4.92 3.96 21.47
CA GLN A 168 4.43 4.41 22.80
C GLN A 168 3.62 5.70 22.69
N GLU A 169 4.14 6.71 22.04
CA GLU A 169 3.49 8.02 21.91
C GLU A 169 2.69 8.13 20.60
N ASN A 170 3.24 7.65 19.49
CA ASN A 170 2.68 7.78 18.16
C ASN A 170 2.94 6.53 17.32
N SER A 171 2.33 6.45 16.13
CA SER A 171 2.75 5.51 15.11
C SER A 171 3.97 6.04 14.39
N ALA A 172 4.92 5.16 14.05
CA ALA A 172 6.13 5.53 13.31
C ALA A 172 6.03 5.07 11.85
N VAL A 173 6.59 5.86 10.93
CA VAL A 173 6.84 5.47 9.54
C VAL A 173 8.32 5.62 9.27
N LEU A 174 8.95 4.54 8.85
CA LEU A 174 10.31 4.50 8.34
C LEU A 174 10.23 4.48 6.82
N SER A 175 10.82 5.48 6.18
CA SER A 175 10.86 5.57 4.72
C SER A 175 11.66 4.44 4.10
N ALA A 176 11.32 4.12 2.86
CA ALA A 176 12.03 3.15 2.05
C ALA A 176 13.54 3.39 2.04
N CYS A 177 14.30 2.35 2.32
CA CYS A 177 15.76 2.38 2.26
C CYS A 177 16.31 0.98 1.91
N PRO A 178 17.58 0.88 1.43
CA PRO A 178 18.17 -0.41 1.06
C PRO A 178 18.19 -1.44 2.20
N GLN A 179 18.30 -1.00 3.45
CA GLN A 179 18.29 -1.87 4.60
C GLN A 179 16.92 -2.51 4.81
N ASN A 180 15.82 -1.74 4.69
CA ASN A 180 14.47 -2.28 4.76
C ASN A 180 14.23 -3.27 3.61
N ALA A 181 14.60 -2.90 2.36
CA ALA A 181 14.48 -3.77 1.20
C ALA A 181 15.16 -5.13 1.41
N SER A 182 16.39 -5.16 1.95
CA SER A 182 17.14 -6.40 2.20
C SER A 182 16.44 -7.35 3.18
N ILE A 183 15.62 -6.83 4.10
CA ILE A 183 14.87 -7.64 5.06
C ILE A 183 13.61 -8.21 4.40
N PHE A 184 12.85 -7.37 3.68
CA PHE A 184 11.51 -7.71 3.24
C PHE A 184 11.43 -8.37 1.85
N ASP A 185 12.28 -7.98 0.88
CA ASP A 185 12.15 -8.44 -0.52
C ASP A 185 12.20 -9.95 -0.65
N GLY A 186 13.09 -10.60 0.12
CA GLY A 186 13.22 -12.05 0.11
C GLY A 186 11.96 -12.80 0.59
N LEU A 187 11.17 -12.20 1.49
CA LEU A 187 9.95 -12.82 1.99
C LEU A 187 8.87 -13.01 0.90
N TYR A 188 8.86 -12.13 -0.10
CA TYR A 188 7.89 -12.20 -1.19
C TYR A 188 8.26 -13.19 -2.30
N THR A 189 9.53 -13.58 -2.38
CA THR A 189 10.08 -14.36 -3.51
C THR A 189 10.58 -15.74 -3.10
N ILE A 190 10.76 -16.01 -1.82
CA ILE A 190 11.29 -17.28 -1.30
C ILE A 190 10.35 -18.46 -1.62
N ASP A 191 10.93 -19.64 -1.84
CA ASP A 191 10.16 -20.85 -2.00
C ASP A 191 9.29 -21.16 -0.76
N ARG A 192 8.03 -21.53 -0.98
CA ARG A 192 7.05 -21.79 0.08
C ARG A 192 7.48 -22.90 1.02
N THR A 193 8.26 -23.87 0.56
CA THR A 193 8.74 -25.02 1.37
C THR A 193 9.68 -24.60 2.50
N ILE A 194 10.40 -23.49 2.33
CA ILE A 194 11.33 -22.95 3.33
C ILE A 194 10.87 -21.59 3.88
N LEU A 195 9.64 -21.17 3.58
CA LEU A 195 9.12 -19.86 4.00
C LEU A 195 9.16 -19.70 5.53
N LEU A 196 8.72 -20.71 6.29
CA LEU A 196 8.66 -20.60 7.75
C LEU A 196 10.05 -20.37 8.40
N PRO A 197 11.08 -21.20 8.17
CA PRO A 197 12.39 -20.94 8.74
C PRO A 197 13.02 -19.63 8.23
N TYR A 198 12.79 -19.27 6.97
CA TYR A 198 13.27 -18.02 6.40
C TYR A 198 12.58 -16.79 7.04
N ALA A 199 11.27 -16.83 7.21
CA ALA A 199 10.51 -15.75 7.85
C ALA A 199 10.90 -15.57 9.33
N ARG A 200 11.18 -16.66 10.05
CA ARG A 200 11.72 -16.62 11.41
C ARG A 200 13.08 -15.91 11.47
N LEU A 201 13.97 -16.21 10.53
CA LEU A 201 15.26 -15.53 10.44
C LEU A 201 15.09 -14.03 10.17
N LYS A 202 14.26 -13.68 9.18
CA LYS A 202 14.01 -12.28 8.80
C LYS A 202 13.29 -11.48 9.89
N PHE A 203 12.40 -12.09 10.64
CA PHE A 203 11.78 -11.47 11.80
C PHE A 203 12.81 -11.13 12.89
N GLN A 204 13.71 -12.05 13.23
CA GLN A 204 14.77 -11.78 14.20
C GLN A 204 15.71 -10.67 13.70
N GLU A 205 16.15 -10.73 12.43
CA GLU A 205 16.94 -9.67 11.79
C GLU A 205 16.24 -8.31 11.92
N LEU A 206 14.94 -8.24 11.59
CA LEU A 206 14.13 -7.03 11.71
C LEU A 206 14.13 -6.48 13.13
N MET A 207 13.89 -7.31 14.14
CA MET A 207 13.85 -6.89 15.54
C MET A 207 15.22 -6.37 16.02
N LEU A 208 16.32 -7.00 15.61
CA LEU A 208 17.68 -6.54 15.91
C LEU A 208 17.95 -5.17 15.28
N VAL A 209 17.60 -5.00 14.00
CA VAL A 209 17.78 -3.73 13.29
C VAL A 209 16.93 -2.63 13.93
N LEU A 210 15.66 -2.87 14.19
CA LEU A 210 14.76 -1.90 14.83
C LEU A 210 15.23 -1.50 16.22
N SER A 211 15.81 -2.42 17.00
CA SER A 211 16.35 -2.11 18.33
C SER A 211 17.47 -1.04 18.30
N ARG A 212 18.14 -0.86 17.17
CA ARG A 212 19.23 0.11 16.97
C ARG A 212 18.85 1.28 16.07
N THR A 213 17.73 1.17 15.35
CA THR A 213 17.22 2.24 14.49
C THR A 213 16.73 3.41 15.36
N PRO A 214 17.17 4.66 15.10
CA PRO A 214 16.63 5.81 15.82
C PRO A 214 15.14 5.98 15.47
N ALA A 215 14.34 6.31 16.49
CA ALA A 215 12.94 6.67 16.24
C ALA A 215 12.88 7.92 15.35
N PRO A 216 11.92 8.02 14.43
CA PRO A 216 11.77 9.22 13.61
C PRO A 216 11.57 10.44 14.51
N VAL A 217 12.32 11.51 14.24
CA VAL A 217 12.33 12.75 15.06
C VAL A 217 11.00 13.51 14.97
N SER A 218 10.21 13.27 13.93
CA SER A 218 8.88 13.84 13.77
C SER A 218 7.89 12.78 13.31
N ALA A 219 6.76 12.69 14.02
CA ALA A 219 5.58 12.05 13.44
C ALA A 219 5.30 12.70 12.09
N PRO A 220 4.84 11.96 11.07
CA PRO A 220 4.38 12.58 9.83
C PRO A 220 3.39 13.67 10.20
N THR A 221 3.55 14.87 9.62
CA THR A 221 2.68 16.03 9.92
C THR A 221 1.24 15.60 9.69
N PRO A 222 0.41 15.52 10.72
CA PRO A 222 -0.94 15.03 10.55
C PRO A 222 -1.75 16.09 9.82
N TYR A 223 -2.08 15.82 8.55
CA TYR A 223 -3.05 16.65 7.87
C TYR A 223 -4.44 16.36 8.41
N LYS A 224 -5.26 17.41 8.53
CA LYS A 224 -6.63 17.28 9.02
C LYS A 224 -7.47 16.43 8.05
N ALA A 225 -8.43 15.70 8.59
CA ALA A 225 -9.30 14.82 7.80
C ALA A 225 -10.07 15.58 6.70
N ASP A 226 -10.45 16.84 6.95
CA ASP A 226 -11.09 17.71 5.98
C ASP A 226 -10.17 18.08 4.81
N GLN A 227 -8.89 18.33 5.06
CA GLN A 227 -7.90 18.58 4.00
C GLN A 227 -7.69 17.35 3.12
N ILE A 228 -7.64 16.16 3.71
CA ILE A 228 -7.55 14.89 2.99
C ILE A 228 -8.82 14.66 2.15
N ALA A 229 -10.00 14.92 2.72
CA ALA A 229 -11.27 14.80 2.00
C ALA A 229 -11.34 15.73 0.78
N VAL A 230 -10.88 16.99 0.93
CA VAL A 230 -10.81 17.94 -0.19
C VAL A 230 -9.86 17.45 -1.29
N VAL A 231 -8.70 16.92 -0.93
CA VAL A 231 -7.74 16.38 -1.92
C VAL A 231 -8.30 15.18 -2.66
N ARG A 232 -9.11 14.33 -2.01
CA ARG A 232 -9.81 13.23 -2.68
C ARG A 232 -10.85 13.75 -3.69
N GLN A 233 -11.66 14.74 -3.32
CA GLN A 233 -12.61 15.37 -4.25
C GLN A 233 -11.89 15.96 -5.47
N ILE A 234 -10.75 16.62 -5.25
CA ILE A 234 -9.90 17.12 -6.34
C ILE A 234 -9.43 15.99 -7.25
N HIS A 235 -9.00 14.88 -6.67
CA HIS A 235 -8.54 13.72 -7.43
C HIS A 235 -9.68 13.11 -8.28
N GLU A 236 -10.86 12.91 -7.70
CA GLU A 236 -12.05 12.43 -8.43
C GLU A 236 -12.43 13.37 -9.58
N GLU A 237 -12.42 14.69 -9.34
CA GLU A 237 -12.67 15.68 -10.40
C GLU A 237 -11.63 15.56 -11.53
N LEU A 238 -10.34 15.43 -11.20
CA LEU A 238 -9.28 15.30 -12.20
C LEU A 238 -9.38 14.02 -13.02
N LEU A 239 -9.85 12.92 -12.40
CA LEU A 239 -10.06 11.64 -13.10
C LEU A 239 -11.31 11.65 -13.97
N SER A 240 -12.34 12.42 -13.61
CA SER A 240 -13.59 12.47 -14.36
C SER A 240 -13.42 13.07 -15.77
N ASP A 241 -12.43 13.92 -15.97
CA ASP A 241 -12.09 14.52 -17.27
C ASP A 241 -10.55 14.65 -17.44
N LEU A 242 -9.93 13.59 -17.91
CA LEU A 242 -8.48 13.53 -18.16
C LEU A 242 -8.05 14.44 -19.32
N GLY A 243 -8.99 14.79 -20.21
CA GLY A 243 -8.75 15.70 -21.34
C GLY A 243 -8.50 17.14 -20.89
N GLN A 244 -9.13 17.56 -19.81
CA GLN A 244 -8.99 18.91 -19.28
C GLN A 244 -7.76 19.02 -18.35
N ARG A 245 -6.89 19.96 -18.63
CA ARG A 245 -5.79 20.31 -17.72
C ARG A 245 -6.25 21.42 -16.79
N ARG A 246 -6.12 21.18 -15.49
CA ARG A 246 -6.35 22.19 -14.46
C ARG A 246 -5.04 22.55 -13.79
N THR A 247 -4.84 23.83 -13.54
CA THR A 247 -3.67 24.33 -12.82
C THR A 247 -3.87 24.19 -11.30
N ILE A 248 -2.77 24.20 -10.57
CA ILE A 248 -2.81 24.18 -9.09
C ILE A 248 -3.54 25.43 -8.56
N GLU A 249 -3.36 26.56 -9.22
CA GLU A 249 -3.98 27.84 -8.88
C GLU A 249 -5.50 27.80 -9.04
N GLU A 250 -6.01 27.18 -10.13
CA GLU A 250 -7.45 26.98 -10.36
C GLU A 250 -8.06 26.06 -9.30
N LEU A 251 -7.42 24.93 -9.03
CA LEU A 251 -7.85 23.99 -8.00
C LEU A 251 -7.85 24.63 -6.60
N SER A 252 -6.78 25.35 -6.27
CA SER A 252 -6.64 26.04 -4.98
C SER A 252 -7.73 27.08 -4.75
N LYS A 253 -8.06 27.87 -5.78
CA LYS A 253 -9.17 28.86 -5.72
C LYS A 253 -10.52 28.16 -5.56
N ARG A 254 -10.77 27.11 -6.34
CA ARG A 254 -12.05 26.40 -6.34
C ARG A 254 -12.34 25.71 -5.03
N TYR A 255 -11.33 25.07 -4.44
CA TYR A 255 -11.45 24.29 -3.20
C TYR A 255 -11.02 25.06 -1.95
N LEU A 256 -10.74 26.36 -2.07
CA LEU A 256 -10.32 27.24 -0.96
C LEU A 256 -9.16 26.69 -0.15
N MET A 257 -8.22 26.01 -0.81
CA MET A 257 -7.04 25.41 -0.20
C MET A 257 -5.77 26.12 -0.72
N ASN A 258 -4.83 26.42 0.18
CA ASN A 258 -3.56 27.01 -0.20
C ASN A 258 -2.79 26.11 -1.19
N PRO A 259 -2.16 26.65 -2.26
CA PRO A 259 -1.41 25.88 -3.26
C PRO A 259 -0.32 24.96 -2.67
N SER A 260 0.40 25.42 -1.66
CA SER A 260 1.43 24.59 -0.98
C SER A 260 0.78 23.45 -0.25
N THR A 261 -0.23 23.73 0.58
CA THR A 261 -0.98 22.71 1.31
C THR A 261 -1.60 21.67 0.36
N LEU A 262 -2.19 22.12 -0.77
CA LEU A 262 -2.73 21.21 -1.77
C LEU A 262 -1.68 20.23 -2.30
N LYS A 263 -0.50 20.74 -2.68
CA LYS A 263 0.60 19.89 -3.17
C LYS A 263 1.08 18.89 -2.12
N ASP A 264 1.24 19.36 -0.88
CA ASP A 264 1.79 18.56 0.22
C ASP A 264 0.80 17.47 0.65
N VAL A 265 -0.49 17.83 0.83
CA VAL A 265 -1.54 16.85 1.18
C VAL A 265 -1.76 15.84 0.04
N PHE A 266 -1.75 16.29 -1.22
CA PHE A 266 -1.87 15.39 -2.36
C PHE A 266 -0.72 14.38 -2.40
N LYS A 267 0.52 14.86 -2.25
CA LYS A 267 1.69 13.98 -2.19
C LYS A 267 1.63 13.03 -0.97
N PHE A 268 1.13 13.51 0.16
CA PHE A 268 0.94 12.69 1.35
C PHE A 268 -0.06 11.55 1.10
N VAL A 269 -1.19 11.82 0.45
CA VAL A 269 -2.23 10.82 0.16
C VAL A 269 -1.81 9.88 -0.97
N TYR A 270 -1.34 10.42 -2.11
CA TYR A 270 -1.08 9.64 -3.34
C TYR A 270 0.39 9.26 -3.56
N GLY A 271 1.31 9.72 -2.70
CA GLY A 271 2.73 9.38 -2.75
C GLY A 271 3.54 10.20 -3.76
N GLN A 272 2.91 10.91 -4.68
CA GLN A 272 3.58 11.66 -5.75
C GLN A 272 2.88 12.99 -6.05
N PRO A 273 3.57 13.94 -6.71
CA PRO A 273 2.97 15.22 -7.12
C PRO A 273 1.80 15.03 -8.08
N ILE A 274 0.80 15.92 -8.02
CA ILE A 274 -0.42 15.90 -8.86
C ILE A 274 -0.09 15.70 -10.34
N ALA A 275 0.90 16.43 -10.87
CA ALA A 275 1.25 16.37 -12.29
C ALA A 275 1.80 15.00 -12.71
N ALA A 276 2.60 14.35 -11.86
CA ALA A 276 3.13 13.02 -12.12
C ALA A 276 2.02 11.97 -12.06
N HIS A 277 1.19 12.04 -11.03
CA HIS A 277 0.04 11.17 -10.83
C HIS A 277 -0.95 11.23 -12.01
N MET A 278 -1.34 12.42 -12.40
CA MET A 278 -2.24 12.62 -13.55
C MET A 278 -1.61 12.22 -14.90
N LYS A 279 -0.28 12.32 -15.04
CA LYS A 279 0.42 11.82 -16.22
C LYS A 279 0.25 10.30 -16.35
N GLU A 280 0.39 9.55 -15.26
CA GLU A 280 0.21 8.10 -15.25
C GLU A 280 -1.21 7.73 -15.69
N HIS A 281 -2.25 8.28 -15.05
CA HIS A 281 -3.65 8.00 -15.42
C HIS A 281 -3.98 8.34 -16.87
N ARG A 282 -3.45 9.44 -17.40
CA ARG A 282 -3.62 9.80 -18.81
C ARG A 282 -3.00 8.77 -19.74
N LEU A 283 -1.80 8.28 -19.43
CA LEU A 283 -1.12 7.29 -20.25
C LEU A 283 -1.75 5.90 -20.12
N GLU A 284 -2.28 5.52 -18.96
CA GLU A 284 -3.07 4.29 -18.77
C GLU A 284 -4.35 4.34 -19.60
N ARG A 285 -5.08 5.46 -19.55
CA ARG A 285 -6.27 5.66 -20.39
C ARG A 285 -5.93 5.60 -21.88
N ALA A 286 -4.82 6.20 -22.29
CA ALA A 286 -4.34 6.12 -23.66
C ALA A 286 -4.00 4.68 -24.08
N ALA A 287 -3.33 3.91 -23.22
CA ALA A 287 -3.03 2.51 -23.47
C ALA A 287 -4.32 1.66 -23.63
N LEU A 288 -5.35 1.95 -22.85
CA LEU A 288 -6.68 1.33 -23.02
C LEU A 288 -7.29 1.70 -24.37
N LEU A 289 -7.35 2.98 -24.74
CA LEU A 289 -7.90 3.44 -26.01
C LEU A 289 -7.15 2.85 -27.20
N LEU A 290 -5.82 2.77 -27.15
CA LEU A 290 -5.00 2.13 -28.19
C LEU A 290 -5.34 0.66 -28.42
N ARG A 291 -5.84 -0.05 -27.40
CA ARG A 291 -6.23 -1.47 -27.46
C ARG A 291 -7.69 -1.70 -27.85
N THR A 292 -8.55 -0.71 -27.61
CA THR A 292 -10.00 -0.89 -27.67
C THR A 292 -10.69 -0.06 -28.73
N THR A 293 -10.00 0.93 -29.33
CA THR A 293 -10.56 1.79 -30.36
C THR A 293 -9.66 1.89 -31.60
N ASP A 294 -10.24 2.31 -32.70
CA ASP A 294 -9.53 2.64 -33.93
C ASP A 294 -9.19 4.14 -34.06
N ASP A 295 -9.42 4.92 -33.00
CA ASP A 295 -9.14 6.35 -32.98
C ASP A 295 -7.70 6.65 -33.40
N SER A 296 -7.50 7.74 -34.13
CA SER A 296 -6.17 8.17 -34.50
C SER A 296 -5.33 8.55 -33.28
N LEU A 297 -4.00 8.50 -33.41
CA LEU A 297 -3.11 8.88 -32.32
C LEU A 297 -3.30 10.35 -31.90
N SER A 298 -3.76 11.22 -32.81
CA SER A 298 -4.06 12.61 -32.53
C SER A 298 -5.33 12.75 -31.68
N GLU A 299 -6.37 11.99 -32.01
CA GLU A 299 -7.63 11.96 -31.24
C GLU A 299 -7.40 11.41 -29.84
N ILE A 300 -6.66 10.31 -29.70
CA ILE A 300 -6.30 9.74 -28.40
C ILE A 300 -5.50 10.76 -27.59
N ALA A 301 -4.49 11.42 -28.20
CA ALA A 301 -3.70 12.45 -27.52
C ALA A 301 -4.60 13.58 -26.96
N ALA A 302 -5.56 14.05 -27.74
CA ALA A 302 -6.52 15.07 -27.31
C ALA A 302 -7.42 14.58 -26.17
N GLN A 303 -8.00 13.38 -26.29
CA GLN A 303 -8.86 12.77 -25.27
C GLN A 303 -8.18 12.62 -23.90
N VAL A 304 -6.86 12.38 -23.90
CA VAL A 304 -6.08 12.26 -22.66
C VAL A 304 -5.30 13.53 -22.29
N GLY A 305 -5.67 14.69 -22.87
CA GLY A 305 -5.19 16.01 -22.46
C GLY A 305 -3.77 16.36 -22.92
N TYR A 306 -3.30 15.80 -24.03
CA TYR A 306 -2.05 16.24 -24.67
C TYR A 306 -2.34 17.21 -25.82
N GLU A 307 -1.63 18.34 -25.81
CA GLU A 307 -1.75 19.40 -26.83
C GLU A 307 -1.30 18.98 -28.23
N SER A 308 -0.43 17.97 -28.32
CA SER A 308 0.08 17.44 -29.59
C SER A 308 0.40 15.97 -29.51
N GLN A 309 0.23 15.28 -30.65
CA GLN A 309 0.61 13.87 -30.83
C GLN A 309 2.09 13.62 -30.51
N SER A 310 2.98 14.59 -30.80
CA SER A 310 4.41 14.45 -30.53
C SER A 310 4.71 14.40 -29.04
N LYS A 311 4.14 15.34 -28.24
CA LYS A 311 4.27 15.36 -26.78
C LYS A 311 3.68 14.08 -26.15
N PHE A 312 2.53 13.63 -26.67
CA PHE A 312 1.91 12.37 -26.28
C PHE A 312 2.81 11.17 -26.54
N SER A 313 3.31 11.03 -27.79
CA SER A 313 4.15 9.89 -28.18
C SER A 313 5.43 9.80 -27.37
N SER A 314 6.07 10.93 -27.08
CA SER A 314 7.27 11.00 -26.25
C SER A 314 6.97 10.58 -24.79
N ALA A 315 5.88 11.09 -24.24
CA ALA A 315 5.46 10.73 -22.87
C ALA A 315 5.07 9.26 -22.76
N PHE A 316 4.36 8.72 -23.75
CA PHE A 316 3.96 7.30 -23.80
C PHE A 316 5.19 6.39 -23.89
N LYS A 317 6.13 6.70 -24.80
CA LYS A 317 7.37 5.92 -24.94
C LYS A 317 8.20 5.95 -23.64
N SER A 318 8.22 7.06 -22.91
CA SER A 318 8.96 7.16 -21.64
C SER A 318 8.44 6.21 -20.54
N VAL A 319 7.17 5.80 -20.61
CA VAL A 319 6.52 4.90 -19.63
C VAL A 319 6.44 3.46 -20.14
N TYR A 320 6.02 3.28 -21.39
CA TYR A 320 5.78 1.93 -21.96
C TYR A 320 6.95 1.38 -22.75
N GLY A 321 8.05 2.13 -22.92
CA GLY A 321 9.25 1.71 -23.67
C GLY A 321 9.11 1.70 -25.20
N VAL A 322 7.88 1.73 -25.72
CA VAL A 322 7.56 1.66 -27.16
C VAL A 322 6.68 2.83 -27.58
N LEU A 323 6.67 3.16 -28.87
CA LEU A 323 5.78 4.19 -29.41
C LEU A 323 4.30 3.72 -29.40
N PRO A 324 3.31 4.65 -29.27
CA PRO A 324 1.89 4.30 -29.28
C PRO A 324 1.46 3.45 -30.48
N ARG A 325 2.02 3.72 -31.67
CA ARG A 325 1.75 2.95 -32.89
C ARG A 325 2.24 1.51 -32.80
N GLU A 326 3.41 1.31 -32.20
CA GLU A 326 3.99 -0.02 -32.00
C GLU A 326 3.20 -0.79 -30.95
N TYR A 327 2.84 -0.13 -29.84
CA TYR A 327 2.00 -0.68 -28.79
C TYR A 327 0.65 -1.18 -29.33
N ARG A 328 -0.04 -0.38 -30.15
CA ARG A 328 -1.28 -0.78 -30.84
C ARG A 328 -1.08 -2.03 -31.67
N LYS A 329 -0.03 -2.09 -32.51
CA LYS A 329 0.25 -3.25 -33.35
C LYS A 329 0.52 -4.54 -32.57
N GLN A 330 1.23 -4.45 -31.45
CA GLN A 330 1.52 -5.60 -30.59
C GLN A 330 0.24 -6.16 -29.96
N THR A 331 -0.65 -5.30 -29.50
CA THR A 331 -1.90 -5.71 -28.84
C THR A 331 -2.96 -6.24 -29.82
N PHE A 332 -2.96 -5.80 -31.07
CA PHE A 332 -3.85 -6.38 -32.10
C PHE A 332 -3.40 -7.78 -32.56
N ARG A 333 -2.08 -8.07 -32.56
CA ARG A 333 -1.58 -9.41 -32.88
C ARG A 333 -1.98 -10.46 -31.85
N LEU A 334 -1.98 -10.11 -30.56
CA LEU A 334 -2.39 -11.00 -29.46
C LEU A 334 -3.91 -11.32 -29.44
N LYS A 335 -4.73 -10.59 -30.18
CA LYS A 335 -6.18 -10.87 -30.31
C LYS A 335 -6.49 -11.74 -31.54
N SER A 336 -5.52 -11.98 -32.43
CA SER A 336 -5.70 -12.71 -33.68
C SER A 336 -5.09 -14.13 -33.62
N GLU A 337 -4.47 -14.49 -32.52
CA GLU A 337 -4.04 -15.85 -32.12
C GLU A 337 -4.99 -16.41 -31.05
#